data_8ed54d36f4732961317305cae06a0168
#
_entry.id   8ed54d36f4732961317305cae06a0168
#
_cell.length_a   1.000
_cell.length_b   1.000
_cell.length_c   1.000
_cell.angle_alpha   90.00
_cell.angle_beta   90.00
_cell.angle_gamma   90.00
#
_symmetry.space_group_name_H-M   'P 1'
#
loop_
_entity.id
_entity.type
_entity.pdbx_description
1 polymer ?
#
loop_
_entity_poly.entity_id
_entity_poly.type
_entity_poly.pdbx_seq_one_letter_code
_entity_poly.pdbx_strand_id
1 'polypeptide(L)'
;MDNLDQKATSIFAGRVVRKDLVRRVKVGANVPVYVLEYLLGKYCATDDPTAIEAGLRLVNSTISENIIRPDEAMKAQSRVKERGEMTFIDKILVRLDGTKYWAEMVNFGHNFLHIPDTIVRKYDRLLEGGVWAQVKLEYREDEEVSGKARPFFVSELNPIQLASFNLEDYIERRSNLSTDEWLDLLVRTIGLEPSQFDKRTKLLMLIRLIPMIQRNYNL
;
A
#
# COMPACT_ATOMS: atom_id res chain seq x y z
N MET A 1 15.28 2.10 -19.49
CA MET A 1 15.86 2.52 -18.19
C MET A 1 17.31 2.87 -18.38
N ASP A 2 17.78 3.90 -17.73
CA ASP A 2 19.21 4.20 -17.71
C ASP A 2 19.99 3.30 -16.73
N ASN A 3 21.31 3.46 -16.68
CA ASN A 3 22.19 2.66 -15.83
C ASN A 3 21.83 2.82 -14.32
N LEU A 4 21.43 4.02 -13.90
CA LEU A 4 21.07 4.29 -12.50
C LEU A 4 19.74 3.60 -12.12
N ASP A 5 18.76 3.58 -13.02
CA ASP A 5 17.50 2.87 -12.80
C ASP A 5 17.72 1.35 -12.66
N GLN A 6 18.55 0.77 -13.53
CA GLN A 6 18.89 -0.66 -13.49
C GLN A 6 19.58 -1.01 -12.17
N LYS A 7 20.55 -0.18 -11.78
CA LYS A 7 21.27 -0.33 -10.51
C LYS A 7 20.32 -0.21 -9.31
N ALA A 8 19.43 0.78 -9.30
CA ALA A 8 18.43 0.96 -8.26
C ALA A 8 17.45 -0.22 -8.17
N THR A 9 16.98 -0.72 -9.30
CA THR A 9 16.07 -1.89 -9.36
C THR A 9 16.74 -3.15 -8.79
N SER A 10 18.03 -3.35 -9.08
CA SER A 10 18.81 -4.47 -8.54
C SER A 10 19.02 -4.34 -7.03
N ILE A 11 19.48 -3.18 -6.55
CA ILE A 11 19.81 -2.93 -5.14
C ILE A 11 18.55 -2.95 -4.27
N PHE A 12 17.48 -2.28 -4.72
CA PHE A 12 16.22 -2.14 -4.00
C PHE A 12 15.11 -3.04 -4.59
N ALA A 13 15.47 -4.26 -4.99
CA ALA A 13 14.52 -5.21 -5.57
C ALA A 13 13.23 -5.32 -4.72
N GLY A 14 12.08 -5.22 -5.37
CA GLY A 14 10.77 -5.23 -4.72
C GLY A 14 10.37 -3.94 -3.99
N ARG A 15 11.20 -2.89 -4.03
CA ARG A 15 10.93 -1.58 -3.39
C ARG A 15 10.97 -0.42 -4.39
N VAL A 16 11.38 -0.67 -5.62
CA VAL A 16 11.39 0.32 -6.71
C VAL A 16 10.09 0.25 -7.47
N VAL A 17 9.48 1.40 -7.67
CA VAL A 17 8.21 1.52 -8.39
C VAL A 17 8.43 2.11 -9.78
N ARG A 18 7.89 1.46 -10.77
CA ARG A 18 7.83 1.94 -12.15
C ARG A 18 6.72 2.98 -12.28
N LYS A 19 7.01 4.24 -11.96
CA LYS A 19 6.03 5.34 -12.03
C LYS A 19 5.49 5.60 -13.44
N ASP A 20 6.27 5.28 -14.47
CA ASP A 20 5.85 5.32 -15.88
C ASP A 20 4.66 4.36 -16.14
N LEU A 21 4.56 3.25 -15.42
CA LEU A 21 3.49 2.28 -15.56
C LEU A 21 2.20 2.69 -14.83
N VAL A 22 2.26 3.59 -13.85
CA VAL A 22 1.06 4.05 -13.10
C VAL A 22 -0.01 4.59 -14.05
N ARG A 23 0.40 5.32 -15.10
CA ARG A 23 -0.52 5.88 -16.11
C ARG A 23 -1.16 4.82 -17.01
N ARG A 24 -0.60 3.62 -17.07
CA ARG A 24 -1.11 2.49 -17.87
C ARG A 24 -2.16 1.67 -17.12
N VAL A 25 -2.27 1.85 -15.81
CA VAL A 25 -3.25 1.16 -15.00
C VAL A 25 -4.56 1.92 -15.02
N LYS A 26 -5.63 1.28 -15.51
CA LYS A 26 -6.97 1.85 -15.54
C LYS A 26 -7.62 1.69 -14.17
N VAL A 27 -7.71 2.77 -13.42
CA VAL A 27 -8.36 2.78 -12.11
C VAL A 27 -9.75 3.40 -12.24
N GLY A 28 -10.78 2.59 -12.00
CA GLY A 28 -12.17 3.06 -11.93
C GLY A 28 -12.67 3.34 -10.51
N ALA A 29 -11.77 3.40 -9.52
CA ALA A 29 -12.10 3.57 -8.11
C ALA A 29 -11.17 4.60 -7.46
N ASN A 30 -11.61 5.21 -6.35
CA ASN A 30 -10.78 6.09 -5.51
C ASN A 30 -9.70 5.31 -4.77
N VAL A 31 -8.69 4.85 -5.50
CA VAL A 31 -7.55 4.13 -4.95
C VAL A 31 -6.38 5.08 -4.86
N PRO A 32 -5.73 5.22 -3.70
CA PRO A 32 -4.52 6.02 -3.57
C PRO A 32 -3.41 5.52 -4.48
N VAL A 33 -2.63 6.46 -5.04
CA VAL A 33 -1.55 6.13 -5.98
C VAL A 33 -0.55 5.13 -5.40
N TYR A 34 -0.24 5.22 -4.11
CA TYR A 34 0.68 4.29 -3.46
C TYR A 34 0.19 2.83 -3.41
N VAL A 35 -1.14 2.59 -3.47
CA VAL A 35 -1.69 1.23 -3.59
C VAL A 35 -1.39 0.67 -4.98
N LEU A 36 -1.50 1.50 -6.01
CA LEU A 36 -1.11 1.12 -7.38
C LEU A 36 0.38 0.87 -7.46
N GLU A 37 1.17 1.75 -6.87
CA GLU A 37 2.62 1.63 -6.80
C GLU A 37 3.05 0.32 -6.11
N TYR A 38 2.37 -0.06 -5.03
CA TYR A 38 2.61 -1.34 -4.36
C TYR A 38 2.33 -2.53 -5.29
N LEU A 39 1.19 -2.52 -5.99
CA LEU A 39 0.85 -3.60 -6.92
C LEU A 39 1.83 -3.66 -8.10
N LEU A 40 2.22 -2.50 -8.65
CA LEU A 40 3.23 -2.42 -9.71
C LEU A 40 4.60 -2.89 -9.22
N GLY A 41 5.00 -2.52 -8.01
CA GLY A 41 6.24 -3.03 -7.39
C GLY A 41 6.22 -4.54 -7.19
N LYS A 42 5.04 -5.11 -6.89
CA LYS A 42 4.87 -6.55 -6.70
C LYS A 42 4.93 -7.34 -8.02
N TYR A 43 4.32 -6.83 -9.10
CA TYR A 43 4.09 -7.59 -10.33
C TYR A 43 4.90 -7.10 -11.53
N CYS A 44 5.46 -5.89 -11.49
CA CYS A 44 6.12 -5.26 -12.62
C CYS A 44 7.56 -4.78 -12.30
N ALA A 45 8.20 -5.29 -11.23
CA ALA A 45 9.56 -4.93 -10.84
C ALA A 45 10.61 -5.62 -11.75
N THR A 46 10.53 -5.36 -13.05
CA THR A 46 11.41 -5.95 -14.07
C THR A 46 11.56 -5.01 -15.26
N ASP A 47 12.56 -5.24 -16.10
CA ASP A 47 12.79 -4.53 -17.36
C ASP A 47 12.35 -5.34 -18.58
N ASP A 48 12.00 -6.62 -18.41
CA ASP A 48 11.50 -7.43 -19.52
C ASP A 48 10.09 -6.96 -19.94
N PRO A 49 9.92 -6.48 -21.18
CA PRO A 49 8.63 -6.01 -21.67
C PRO A 49 7.51 -7.05 -21.59
N THR A 50 7.84 -8.32 -21.80
CA THR A 50 6.86 -9.41 -21.77
C THR A 50 6.37 -9.66 -20.34
N ALA A 51 7.29 -9.66 -19.37
CA ALA A 51 6.97 -9.79 -17.96
C ALA A 51 6.19 -8.55 -17.45
N ILE A 52 6.52 -7.34 -17.92
CA ILE A 52 5.76 -6.12 -17.60
C ILE A 52 4.32 -6.23 -18.09
N GLU A 53 4.09 -6.66 -19.33
CA GLU A 53 2.73 -6.82 -19.87
C GLU A 53 1.93 -7.88 -19.10
N ALA A 54 2.55 -8.99 -18.72
CA ALA A 54 1.94 -10.00 -17.86
C ALA A 54 1.62 -9.43 -16.48
N GLY A 55 2.55 -8.69 -15.88
CA GLY A 55 2.38 -8.01 -14.61
C GLY A 55 1.25 -7.00 -14.62
N LEU A 56 1.13 -6.17 -15.67
CA LEU A 56 0.03 -5.21 -15.81
C LEU A 56 -1.33 -5.89 -15.91
N ARG A 57 -1.42 -7.05 -16.58
CA ARG A 57 -2.66 -7.84 -16.58
C ARG A 57 -3.02 -8.30 -15.17
N LEU A 58 -2.05 -8.78 -14.39
CA LEU A 58 -2.27 -9.18 -12.98
C LEU A 58 -2.66 -7.99 -12.11
N VAL A 59 -2.05 -6.82 -12.28
CA VAL A 59 -2.44 -5.59 -11.57
C VAL A 59 -3.89 -5.24 -11.87
N ASN A 60 -4.27 -5.19 -13.14
CA ASN A 60 -5.64 -4.85 -13.56
C ASN A 60 -6.68 -5.88 -13.06
N SER A 61 -6.37 -7.18 -13.12
CA SER A 61 -7.21 -8.25 -12.58
C SER A 61 -7.36 -8.10 -11.06
N THR A 62 -6.24 -7.90 -10.33
CA THR A 62 -6.28 -7.68 -8.88
C THR A 62 -7.13 -6.46 -8.51
N ILE A 63 -7.01 -5.36 -9.25
CA ILE A 63 -7.83 -4.16 -9.02
C ILE A 63 -9.31 -4.45 -9.26
N SER A 64 -9.64 -5.10 -10.37
CA SER A 64 -11.04 -5.37 -10.73
C SER A 64 -11.73 -6.37 -9.81
N GLU A 65 -10.99 -7.30 -9.23
CA GLU A 65 -11.54 -8.38 -8.40
C GLU A 65 -11.56 -8.04 -6.91
N ASN A 66 -10.52 -7.34 -6.44
CA ASN A 66 -10.27 -7.15 -5.00
C ASN A 66 -10.56 -5.73 -4.51
N ILE A 67 -10.65 -4.73 -5.39
CA ILE A 67 -11.00 -3.37 -4.97
C ILE A 67 -12.50 -3.18 -5.08
N ILE A 68 -13.09 -2.73 -3.98
CA ILE A 68 -14.53 -2.47 -3.89
C ILE A 68 -14.79 -1.04 -4.34
N ARG A 69 -15.71 -0.85 -5.26
CA ARG A 69 -16.22 0.47 -5.60
C ARG A 69 -17.22 0.95 -4.54
N PRO A 70 -17.31 2.25 -4.28
CA PRO A 70 -18.21 2.78 -3.24
C PRO A 70 -19.69 2.36 -3.38
N ASP A 71 -20.14 2.17 -4.61
CA ASP A 71 -21.50 1.75 -4.96
C ASP A 71 -21.72 0.22 -4.97
N GLU A 72 -20.66 -0.57 -4.77
CA GLU A 72 -20.70 -2.03 -4.82
C GLU A 72 -20.58 -2.70 -3.44
N ALA A 73 -20.67 -1.94 -2.35
CA ALA A 73 -20.51 -2.46 -0.98
C ALA A 73 -21.41 -3.69 -0.69
N MET A 74 -22.72 -3.57 -0.98
CA MET A 74 -23.68 -4.66 -0.74
C MET A 74 -23.39 -5.88 -1.61
N LYS A 75 -22.94 -5.69 -2.84
CA LYS A 75 -22.54 -6.77 -3.74
C LYS A 75 -21.28 -7.48 -3.23
N ALA A 76 -20.31 -6.71 -2.68
CA ALA A 76 -19.13 -7.29 -2.07
C ALA A 76 -19.50 -8.15 -0.84
N GLN A 77 -20.40 -7.66 0.03
CA GLN A 77 -20.89 -8.41 1.18
C GLN A 77 -21.61 -9.72 0.78
N SER A 78 -22.49 -9.66 -0.25
CA SER A 78 -23.16 -10.85 -0.81
C SER A 78 -22.15 -11.87 -1.33
N ARG A 79 -21.12 -11.42 -2.04
CA ARG A 79 -20.06 -12.30 -2.56
C ARG A 79 -19.28 -13.01 -1.44
N VAL A 80 -19.00 -12.32 -0.31
CA VAL A 80 -18.36 -12.98 0.85
C VAL A 80 -19.29 -14.02 1.45
N LYS A 81 -20.58 -13.71 1.60
CA LYS A 81 -21.58 -14.69 2.08
C LYS A 81 -21.66 -15.92 1.19
N GLU A 82 -21.72 -15.74 -0.13
CA GLU A 82 -21.87 -16.83 -1.11
C GLU A 82 -20.63 -17.74 -1.18
N ARG A 83 -19.42 -17.14 -1.06
CA ARG A 83 -18.15 -17.88 -1.20
C ARG A 83 -17.57 -18.37 0.12
N GLY A 84 -18.07 -17.90 1.25
CA GLY A 84 -17.55 -18.16 2.57
C GLY A 84 -16.34 -17.31 2.93
N GLU A 85 -15.46 -17.01 1.96
CA GLU A 85 -14.28 -16.13 2.15
C GLU A 85 -13.94 -15.34 0.89
N MET A 86 -13.36 -14.14 1.07
CA MET A 86 -12.80 -13.32 -0.01
C MET A 86 -11.70 -12.37 0.51
N THR A 87 -10.78 -12.03 -0.39
CA THR A 87 -9.76 -11.01 -0.11
C THR A 87 -10.12 -9.71 -0.83
N PHE A 88 -10.04 -8.59 -0.11
CA PHE A 88 -10.24 -7.26 -0.66
C PHE A 88 -9.04 -6.35 -0.39
N ILE A 89 -8.92 -5.31 -1.19
CA ILE A 89 -8.00 -4.18 -0.96
C ILE A 89 -8.87 -3.00 -0.57
N ASP A 90 -8.80 -2.60 0.69
CA ASP A 90 -9.60 -1.51 1.22
C ASP A 90 -8.86 -0.78 2.35
N LYS A 91 -9.33 0.41 2.69
CA LYS A 91 -8.91 1.10 3.91
C LYS A 91 -9.64 0.46 5.09
N ILE A 92 -8.86 -0.07 6.03
CA ILE A 92 -9.36 -0.67 7.27
C ILE A 92 -8.88 0.14 8.47
N LEU A 93 -9.76 0.40 9.40
CA LEU A 93 -9.47 1.03 10.68
C LEU A 93 -10.10 0.19 11.80
N VAL A 94 -9.59 0.36 13.01
CA VAL A 94 -10.06 -0.40 14.18
C VAL A 94 -10.43 0.58 15.28
N ARG A 95 -11.50 0.25 15.98
CA ARG A 95 -11.95 0.95 17.19
C ARG A 95 -12.18 -0.03 18.32
N LEU A 96 -11.99 0.45 19.54
CA LEU A 96 -12.38 -0.26 20.75
C LEU A 96 -13.82 0.12 21.08
N ASP A 97 -14.69 -0.87 21.23
CA ASP A 97 -16.06 -0.68 21.71
C ASP A 97 -16.31 -1.66 22.85
N GLY A 98 -16.49 -1.12 24.06
CA GLY A 98 -16.47 -1.89 25.28
C GLY A 98 -15.13 -2.59 25.50
N THR A 99 -15.12 -3.90 25.49
CA THR A 99 -13.94 -4.75 25.69
C THR A 99 -13.41 -5.39 24.42
N LYS A 100 -14.02 -5.10 23.26
CA LYS A 100 -13.68 -5.76 21.98
C LYS A 100 -13.21 -4.75 20.94
N TYR A 101 -12.25 -5.18 20.12
CA TYR A 101 -11.89 -4.47 18.92
C TYR A 101 -12.84 -4.82 17.78
N TRP A 102 -13.23 -3.78 17.04
CA TRP A 102 -14.05 -3.90 15.84
C TRP A 102 -13.37 -3.22 14.68
N ALA A 103 -13.28 -3.91 13.57
CA ALA A 103 -12.77 -3.33 12.35
C ALA A 103 -13.90 -2.71 11.52
N GLU A 104 -13.54 -1.65 10.81
CA GLU A 104 -14.35 -1.00 9.80
C GLU A 104 -13.60 -1.00 8.48
N MET A 105 -14.23 -1.42 7.40
CA MET A 105 -13.72 -1.32 6.05
C MET A 105 -14.56 -0.31 5.28
N VAL A 106 -13.90 0.73 4.76
CA VAL A 106 -14.55 1.94 4.27
C VAL A 106 -15.41 1.66 3.03
N ASN A 107 -14.84 1.00 2.02
CA ASN A 107 -15.57 0.71 0.78
C ASN A 107 -16.43 -0.56 0.90
N PHE A 108 -16.09 -1.47 1.78
CA PHE A 108 -16.94 -2.61 2.12
C PHE A 108 -18.22 -2.18 2.86
N GLY A 109 -18.20 -0.98 3.44
CA GLY A 109 -19.38 -0.35 4.04
C GLY A 109 -19.89 -1.06 5.30
N HIS A 110 -19.00 -1.67 6.07
CA HIS A 110 -19.36 -2.38 7.30
C HIS A 110 -18.44 -1.98 8.47
N ASN A 111 -19.05 -1.63 9.62
CA ASN A 111 -18.38 -0.99 10.75
C ASN A 111 -18.14 -1.94 11.93
N PHE A 112 -18.56 -3.20 11.83
CA PHE A 112 -18.48 -4.18 12.91
C PHE A 112 -18.00 -5.53 12.36
N LEU A 113 -16.77 -5.54 11.84
CA LEU A 113 -16.11 -6.78 11.49
C LEU A 113 -15.33 -7.28 12.71
N HIS A 114 -15.44 -8.55 13.01
CA HIS A 114 -14.59 -9.17 14.02
C HIS A 114 -13.13 -9.12 13.58
N ILE A 115 -12.26 -8.73 14.50
CA ILE A 115 -10.81 -8.70 14.25
C ILE A 115 -10.08 -9.29 15.46
N PRO A 116 -9.13 -10.23 15.27
CA PRO A 116 -8.32 -10.78 16.34
C PRO A 116 -7.41 -9.72 16.98
N ASP A 117 -7.32 -9.71 18.31
CA ASP A 117 -6.40 -8.85 19.06
C ASP A 117 -4.93 -8.97 18.59
N THR A 118 -4.55 -10.16 18.14
CA THR A 118 -3.21 -10.42 17.61
C THR A 118 -2.89 -9.59 16.37
N ILE A 119 -3.87 -9.35 15.50
CA ILE A 119 -3.72 -8.48 14.33
C ILE A 119 -3.62 -7.02 14.76
N VAL A 120 -4.46 -6.59 15.71
CA VAL A 120 -4.45 -5.21 16.20
C VAL A 120 -3.12 -4.88 16.88
N ARG A 121 -2.62 -5.77 17.74
CA ARG A 121 -1.30 -5.60 18.40
C ARG A 121 -0.12 -5.60 17.44
N LYS A 122 -0.26 -6.25 16.31
CA LYS A 122 0.80 -6.28 15.28
C LYS A 122 0.87 -4.98 14.48
N TYR A 123 -0.22 -4.24 14.39
CA TYR A 123 -0.33 -3.07 13.51
C TYR A 123 -1.00 -1.89 14.21
N ASP A 124 -0.25 -1.15 15.03
CA ASP A 124 -0.74 -0.03 15.84
C ASP A 124 -1.48 1.05 15.05
N ARG A 125 -1.06 1.28 13.80
CA ARG A 125 -1.71 2.25 12.90
C ARG A 125 -3.17 1.96 12.58
N LEU A 126 -3.64 0.76 12.83
CA LEU A 126 -5.06 0.43 12.72
C LEU A 126 -5.93 1.28 13.67
N LEU A 127 -5.36 1.66 14.82
CA LEU A 127 -6.01 2.51 15.83
C LEU A 127 -5.82 4.01 15.58
N GLU A 128 -4.88 4.39 14.69
CA GLU A 128 -4.49 5.78 14.42
C GLU A 128 -5.00 6.32 13.07
N GLY A 129 -6.22 5.96 12.67
CA GLY A 129 -6.83 6.44 11.42
C GLY A 129 -6.83 5.44 10.28
N GLY A 130 -6.36 4.22 10.55
CA GLY A 130 -6.44 3.09 9.64
C GLY A 130 -5.36 3.04 8.57
N VAL A 131 -5.31 1.92 7.87
CA VAL A 131 -4.34 1.63 6.82
C VAL A 131 -5.04 1.03 5.59
N TRP A 132 -4.47 1.24 4.41
CA TRP A 132 -4.82 0.43 3.25
C TRP A 132 -4.14 -0.93 3.35
N ALA A 133 -4.93 -1.99 3.19
CA ALA A 133 -4.45 -3.36 3.36
C ALA A 133 -5.14 -4.32 2.38
N GLN A 134 -4.48 -5.44 2.13
CA GLN A 134 -5.17 -6.65 1.66
C GLN A 134 -5.79 -7.31 2.89
N VAL A 135 -7.11 -7.42 2.90
CA VAL A 135 -7.91 -7.96 4.01
C VAL A 135 -8.65 -9.20 3.52
N LYS A 136 -8.38 -10.32 4.15
CA LYS A 136 -9.15 -11.55 3.93
C LYS A 136 -10.31 -11.56 4.92
N LEU A 137 -11.52 -11.62 4.39
CA LEU A 137 -12.75 -11.73 5.15
C LEU A 137 -13.30 -13.15 5.06
N GLU A 138 -13.81 -13.65 6.19
CA GLU A 138 -14.60 -14.88 6.29
C GLU A 138 -16.04 -14.54 6.70
N TYR A 139 -16.98 -15.33 6.21
CA TYR A 139 -18.39 -15.26 6.60
C TYR A 139 -18.73 -16.42 7.53
N ARG A 140 -19.33 -16.11 8.69
CA ARG A 140 -19.79 -17.09 9.69
C ARG A 140 -21.23 -16.76 10.08
N GLU A 141 -22.14 -17.65 9.74
CA GLU A 141 -23.59 -17.39 9.76
C GLU A 141 -24.17 -17.24 11.17
N ASP A 142 -23.61 -17.95 12.15
CA ASP A 142 -24.19 -18.09 13.50
C ASP A 142 -23.63 -17.11 14.55
N GLU A 143 -22.89 -16.10 14.12
CA GLU A 143 -22.27 -15.15 15.06
C GLU A 143 -23.20 -13.97 15.36
N GLU A 144 -23.81 -14.04 16.53
CA GLU A 144 -24.59 -12.94 17.08
C GLU A 144 -23.85 -12.25 18.23
N VAL A 145 -23.82 -10.92 18.21
CA VAL A 145 -23.32 -10.12 19.31
C VAL A 145 -24.38 -9.10 19.71
N SER A 146 -24.83 -9.21 20.97
CA SER A 146 -25.89 -8.33 21.53
C SER A 146 -27.19 -8.36 20.71
N GLY A 147 -27.60 -9.55 20.24
CA GLY A 147 -28.82 -9.74 19.45
C GLY A 147 -28.76 -9.20 18.02
N LYS A 148 -27.57 -8.90 17.51
CA LYS A 148 -27.36 -8.50 16.11
C LYS A 148 -26.39 -9.44 15.43
N ALA A 149 -26.74 -9.90 14.24
CA ALA A 149 -25.85 -10.71 13.42
C ALA A 149 -24.59 -9.92 13.03
N ARG A 150 -23.41 -10.50 13.28
CA ARG A 150 -22.08 -9.93 12.98
C ARG A 150 -21.26 -10.99 12.24
N PRO A 151 -21.62 -11.34 10.99
CA PRO A 151 -21.09 -12.53 10.33
C PRO A 151 -19.71 -12.35 9.70
N PHE A 152 -19.14 -11.15 9.66
CA PHE A 152 -17.88 -10.90 8.96
C PHE A 152 -16.68 -10.90 9.91
N PHE A 153 -15.64 -11.65 9.56
CA PHE A 153 -14.41 -11.82 10.30
C PHE A 153 -13.20 -11.45 9.45
N VAL A 154 -12.28 -10.68 10.01
CA VAL A 154 -10.97 -10.46 9.45
C VAL A 154 -10.07 -11.63 9.83
N SER A 155 -9.80 -12.53 8.89
CA SER A 155 -8.92 -13.69 9.12
C SER A 155 -7.45 -13.37 8.86
N GLU A 156 -7.17 -12.56 7.83
CA GLU A 156 -5.81 -12.12 7.50
C GLU A 156 -5.79 -10.63 7.13
N LEU A 157 -4.69 -9.96 7.49
CA LEU A 157 -4.46 -8.56 7.16
C LEU A 157 -3.01 -8.35 6.76
N ASN A 158 -2.79 -7.84 5.54
CA ASN A 158 -1.49 -7.48 5.01
C ASN A 158 -1.49 -6.01 4.61
N PRO A 159 -0.92 -5.11 5.45
CA PRO A 159 -0.86 -3.69 5.13
C PRO A 159 -0.10 -3.43 3.83
N ILE A 160 -0.64 -2.54 3.01
CA ILE A 160 0.02 -2.06 1.78
C ILE A 160 1.04 -0.96 2.11
N GLN A 161 0.76 -0.18 3.14
CA GLN A 161 1.74 0.75 3.69
C GLN A 161 2.78 -0.02 4.51
N LEU A 162 4.06 0.35 4.36
CA LEU A 162 5.15 -0.23 5.14
C LEU A 162 4.81 -0.16 6.64
N ALA A 163 4.48 -1.31 7.21
CA ALA A 163 4.22 -1.45 8.64
C ALA A 163 5.52 -1.52 9.45
N SER A 164 6.64 -1.87 8.80
CA SER A 164 7.96 -1.90 9.40
C SER A 164 9.01 -1.46 8.39
N PHE A 165 9.84 -0.52 8.78
CA PHE A 165 11.01 -0.07 8.04
C PHE A 165 12.26 -0.62 8.72
N ASN A 166 12.98 -1.51 8.02
CA ASN A 166 14.29 -1.97 8.50
C ASN A 166 15.36 -0.96 8.05
N LEU A 167 15.80 -0.11 8.97
CA LEU A 167 16.79 0.91 8.71
C LEU A 167 18.15 0.33 8.34
N GLU A 168 18.54 -0.77 8.96
CA GLU A 168 19.84 -1.41 8.75
C GLU A 168 19.94 -1.96 7.32
N ASP A 169 18.96 -2.73 6.86
CA ASP A 169 18.87 -3.21 5.49
C ASP A 169 18.83 -2.03 4.47
N TYR A 170 18.19 -0.92 4.83
CA TYR A 170 18.15 0.26 3.97
C TYR A 170 19.50 0.95 3.86
N ILE A 171 20.23 1.09 4.97
CA ILE A 171 21.59 1.64 5.01
C ILE A 171 22.55 0.74 4.21
N GLU A 172 22.48 -0.58 4.38
CA GLU A 172 23.29 -1.55 3.64
C GLU A 172 23.06 -1.40 2.13
N ARG A 173 21.81 -1.38 1.68
CA ARG A 173 21.47 -1.17 0.27
C ARG A 173 21.97 0.17 -0.24
N ARG A 174 21.75 1.25 0.53
CA ARG A 174 22.24 2.60 0.22
C ARG A 174 23.76 2.65 0.04
N SER A 175 24.53 1.87 0.78
CA SER A 175 25.99 1.84 0.68
C SER A 175 26.54 1.39 -0.68
N ASN A 176 25.70 0.71 -1.49
CA ASN A 176 26.03 0.28 -2.86
C ASN A 176 25.90 1.40 -3.91
N LEU A 177 25.50 2.61 -3.48
CA LEU A 177 25.36 3.78 -4.34
C LEU A 177 26.34 4.87 -3.92
N SER A 178 26.92 5.59 -4.89
CA SER A 178 27.65 6.82 -4.60
C SER A 178 26.71 7.90 -4.06
N THR A 179 27.27 8.94 -3.47
CA THR A 179 26.47 10.08 -2.98
C THR A 179 25.73 10.79 -4.10
N ASP A 180 26.33 10.94 -5.26
CA ASP A 180 25.71 11.61 -6.40
C ASP A 180 24.60 10.74 -7.03
N GLU A 181 24.81 9.44 -7.17
CA GLU A 181 23.74 8.49 -7.58
C GLU A 181 22.56 8.52 -6.59
N TRP A 182 22.85 8.59 -5.29
CA TRP A 182 21.80 8.65 -4.28
C TRP A 182 20.99 9.96 -4.35
N LEU A 183 21.68 11.11 -4.55
CA LEU A 183 21.01 12.39 -4.78
C LEU A 183 20.10 12.35 -6.01
N ASP A 184 20.57 11.76 -7.08
CA ASP A 184 19.79 11.62 -8.32
C ASP A 184 18.56 10.71 -8.12
N LEU A 185 18.69 9.62 -7.39
CA LEU A 185 17.54 8.78 -7.02
C LEU A 185 16.52 9.51 -6.16
N LEU A 186 16.97 10.30 -5.18
CA LEU A 186 16.07 11.11 -4.35
C LEU A 186 15.30 12.14 -5.19
N VAL A 187 15.98 12.81 -6.14
CA VAL A 187 15.32 13.73 -7.09
C VAL A 187 14.32 13.00 -7.97
N ARG A 188 14.62 11.81 -8.46
CA ARG A 188 13.67 10.97 -9.22
C ARG A 188 12.47 10.54 -8.37
N THR A 189 12.68 10.27 -7.09
CA THR A 189 11.59 9.87 -6.17
C THR A 189 10.51 10.95 -6.08
N ILE A 190 10.87 12.23 -6.16
CA ILE A 190 9.91 13.34 -6.20
C ILE A 190 9.37 13.64 -7.61
N GLY A 191 9.73 12.84 -8.62
CA GLY A 191 9.19 12.92 -9.98
C GLY A 191 9.93 13.86 -10.92
N LEU A 192 11.15 14.27 -10.58
CA LEU A 192 11.98 15.18 -11.37
C LEU A 192 13.12 14.42 -12.08
N GLU A 193 13.57 14.95 -13.23
CA GLU A 193 14.71 14.42 -13.97
C GLU A 193 16.01 15.08 -13.51
N PRO A 194 16.92 14.35 -12.81
CA PRO A 194 18.11 14.96 -12.18
C PRO A 194 19.10 15.56 -13.18
N SER A 195 19.14 15.09 -14.44
CA SER A 195 20.03 15.63 -15.46
C SER A 195 19.72 17.10 -15.84
N GLN A 196 18.53 17.58 -15.50
CA GLN A 196 18.10 18.96 -15.74
C GLN A 196 18.64 19.96 -14.68
N PHE A 197 19.29 19.48 -13.63
CA PHE A 197 19.67 20.29 -12.49
C PHE A 197 21.14 20.13 -12.14
N ASP A 198 21.78 21.25 -11.80
CA ASP A 198 23.10 21.24 -11.20
C ASP A 198 23.07 20.70 -9.75
N LYS A 199 24.21 20.33 -9.22
CA LYS A 199 24.34 19.76 -7.88
C LYS A 199 23.77 20.66 -6.79
N ARG A 200 23.96 21.97 -6.90
CA ARG A 200 23.46 22.96 -5.92
C ARG A 200 21.94 22.97 -5.90
N THR A 201 21.31 22.97 -7.06
CA THR A 201 19.84 22.93 -7.19
C THR A 201 19.26 21.65 -6.63
N LYS A 202 19.88 20.49 -6.90
CA LYS A 202 19.47 19.20 -6.30
C LYS A 202 19.52 19.25 -4.77
N LEU A 203 20.59 19.77 -4.19
CA LEU A 203 20.72 19.91 -2.73
C LEU A 203 19.68 20.86 -2.14
N LEU A 204 19.39 21.99 -2.80
CA LEU A 204 18.34 22.93 -2.37
C LEU A 204 16.94 22.29 -2.40
N MET A 205 16.67 21.42 -3.37
CA MET A 205 15.41 20.65 -3.41
C MET A 205 15.31 19.70 -2.22
N LEU A 206 16.40 19.01 -1.86
CA LEU A 206 16.41 18.07 -0.76
C LEU A 206 16.33 18.76 0.62
N ILE A 207 16.86 19.96 0.77
CA ILE A 207 16.72 20.77 2.00
C ILE A 207 15.23 20.99 2.33
N ARG A 208 14.36 21.11 1.33
CA ARG A 208 12.91 21.26 1.53
C ARG A 208 12.23 20.04 2.20
N LEU A 209 12.92 18.91 2.29
CA LEU A 209 12.43 17.73 3.04
C LEU A 209 12.71 17.85 4.55
N ILE A 210 13.58 18.77 4.98
CA ILE A 210 13.95 18.92 6.40
C ILE A 210 12.73 19.13 7.30
N PRO A 211 11.73 19.99 6.96
CA PRO A 211 10.55 20.18 7.80
C PRO A 211 9.71 18.92 8.02
N MET A 212 9.83 17.92 7.13
CA MET A 212 9.15 16.61 7.28
C MET A 212 9.87 15.69 8.27
N ILE A 213 11.14 15.96 8.55
CA ILE A 213 12.02 15.10 9.35
C ILE A 213 12.29 15.75 10.71
N GLN A 214 12.55 17.05 10.72
CA GLN A 214 12.95 17.82 11.90
C GLN A 214 11.75 18.56 12.49
N ARG A 215 11.45 18.30 13.77
CA ARG A 215 10.40 19.04 14.49
C ARG A 215 10.76 20.52 14.65
N ASN A 216 9.77 21.39 14.48
CA ASN A 216 9.90 22.85 14.66
C ASN A 216 10.89 23.53 13.70
N TYR A 217 11.12 22.94 12.53
CA TYR A 217 11.95 23.55 11.50
C TYR A 217 11.07 24.12 10.38
N ASN A 218 11.18 25.43 10.14
CA ASN A 218 10.50 26.13 9.05
C ASN A 218 11.55 26.60 8.02
N LEU A 219 11.25 26.43 6.73
CA LEU A 219 12.04 26.94 5.61
C LEU A 219 11.38 28.20 5.04
#